data_3732aac77dae92eaed5829396ec962c8
#
_entry.id   3732aac77dae92eaed5829396ec962c8
#
_cell.length_a   1.000
_cell.length_b   1.000
_cell.length_c   1.000
_cell.angle_alpha   90.00
_cell.angle_beta   90.00
_cell.angle_gamma   90.00
#
_symmetry.space_group_name_H-M   'P 1'
#
loop_
_entity.id
_entity.type
_entity.pdbx_description
1 polymer ?
#
loop_
_entity_poly.entity_id
_entity_poly.type
_entity_poly.pdbx_seq_one_letter_code
_entity_poly.pdbx_strand_id
1 'polypeptide(L)'
;MILMIGAGAMAQEYAKVLNGLERNYAVVGRSEASASKFKDVTGISPFVGGLNKFCETTDLTQYEFAIVTTGVEQLASTTMQLIGQGIKKILVEKPAGLDVQEIAELANYAESYNAQVYVAYNRRFSHLCLLLKTSSNKMAAFKVLISN
;
A
#
# COMPACT_ATOMS: atom_id res chain seq x y z
N MET A 1 -5.32 -10.71 8.30
CA MET A 1 -6.25 -9.69 7.72
C MET A 1 -5.42 -8.61 7.03
N ILE A 2 -5.96 -7.94 6.00
CA ILE A 2 -5.28 -6.86 5.26
C ILE A 2 -5.76 -5.51 5.77
N LEU A 3 -4.85 -4.53 5.92
CA LEU A 3 -5.18 -3.15 6.26
C LEU A 3 -5.00 -2.26 5.02
N MET A 4 -6.02 -1.53 4.62
CA MET A 4 -5.95 -0.58 3.51
C MET A 4 -6.03 0.84 4.02
N ILE A 5 -5.03 1.67 3.71
CA ILE A 5 -4.99 3.08 4.06
C ILE A 5 -5.30 3.92 2.82
N GLY A 6 -6.41 4.65 2.93
CA GLY A 6 -7.04 5.40 1.83
C GLY A 6 -8.40 4.82 1.48
N ALA A 7 -9.36 5.70 1.17
CA ALA A 7 -10.72 5.34 0.75
C ALA A 7 -11.08 6.03 -0.59
N GLY A 8 -10.09 6.33 -1.41
CA GLY A 8 -10.23 6.94 -2.72
C GLY A 8 -10.49 5.93 -3.84
N ALA A 9 -10.45 6.40 -5.10
CA ALA A 9 -10.70 5.57 -6.27
C ALA A 9 -9.77 4.35 -6.37
N MET A 10 -8.46 4.51 -6.10
CA MET A 10 -7.53 3.38 -6.12
C MET A 10 -7.85 2.33 -5.05
N ALA A 11 -8.25 2.77 -3.85
CA ALA A 11 -8.69 1.85 -2.80
C ALA A 11 -9.91 1.02 -3.24
N GLN A 12 -10.85 1.62 -3.99
CA GLN A 12 -12.01 0.90 -4.54
C GLN A 12 -11.60 -0.18 -5.54
N GLU A 13 -10.57 0.08 -6.38
CA GLU A 13 -10.05 -0.92 -7.31
C GLU A 13 -9.37 -2.09 -6.56
N TYR A 14 -8.57 -1.80 -5.52
CA TYR A 14 -8.03 -2.86 -4.66
C TYR A 14 -9.12 -3.65 -3.94
N ALA A 15 -10.16 -2.98 -3.47
CA ALA A 15 -11.31 -3.63 -2.83
C ALA A 15 -11.99 -4.64 -3.76
N LYS A 16 -12.18 -4.30 -5.05
CA LYS A 16 -12.73 -5.23 -6.05
C LYS A 16 -11.86 -6.50 -6.18
N VAL A 17 -10.53 -6.32 -6.23
CA VAL A 17 -9.59 -7.44 -6.32
C VAL A 17 -9.64 -8.29 -5.05
N LEU A 18 -9.62 -7.67 -3.87
CA LEU A 18 -9.66 -8.38 -2.60
C LEU A 18 -10.97 -9.15 -2.40
N ASN A 19 -12.11 -8.56 -2.81
CA ASN A 19 -13.40 -9.22 -2.81
C ASN A 19 -13.41 -10.44 -3.75
N GLY A 20 -12.84 -10.29 -4.97
CA GLY A 20 -12.72 -11.40 -5.92
C GLY A 20 -11.80 -12.53 -5.44
N LEU A 21 -10.87 -12.22 -4.54
CA LEU A 21 -9.97 -13.18 -3.91
C LEU A 21 -10.49 -13.67 -2.54
N GLU A 22 -11.69 -13.28 -2.14
CA GLU A 22 -12.31 -13.60 -0.84
C GLU A 22 -11.42 -13.27 0.37
N ARG A 23 -10.65 -12.15 0.28
CA ARG A 23 -9.73 -11.72 1.34
C ARG A 23 -10.39 -10.72 2.27
N ASN A 24 -10.30 -10.96 3.57
CA ASN A 24 -10.77 -10.03 4.58
C ASN A 24 -9.82 -8.83 4.71
N TYR A 25 -10.39 -7.63 4.71
CA TYR A 25 -9.65 -6.38 4.87
C TYR A 25 -10.43 -5.33 5.66
N ALA A 26 -9.70 -4.43 6.28
CA ALA A 26 -10.23 -3.21 6.90
C ALA A 26 -9.72 -1.99 6.12
N VAL A 27 -10.50 -0.91 6.12
CA VAL A 27 -10.17 0.31 5.39
C VAL A 27 -10.13 1.49 6.34
N VAL A 28 -9.11 2.32 6.23
CA VAL A 28 -8.96 3.56 6.99
C VAL A 28 -8.99 4.74 6.03
N GLY A 29 -9.99 5.59 6.16
CA GLY A 29 -10.16 6.83 5.40
C GLY A 29 -9.94 8.06 6.28
N ARG A 30 -9.66 9.20 5.67
CA ARG A 30 -9.49 10.46 6.40
C ARG A 30 -10.80 11.24 6.56
N SER A 31 -11.63 11.26 5.51
CA SER A 31 -12.85 12.06 5.47
C SER A 31 -14.11 11.23 5.32
N GLU A 32 -15.20 11.70 5.88
CA GLU A 32 -16.54 11.11 5.72
C GLU A 32 -16.96 11.02 4.24
N ALA A 33 -16.65 12.05 3.45
CA ALA A 33 -17.05 12.10 2.04
C ALA A 33 -16.41 10.96 1.22
N SER A 34 -15.12 10.65 1.45
CA SER A 34 -14.47 9.53 0.79
C SER A 34 -14.93 8.18 1.33
N ALA A 35 -15.19 8.10 2.63
CA ALA A 35 -15.68 6.90 3.29
C ALA A 35 -17.09 6.52 2.80
N SER A 36 -18.00 7.51 2.67
CA SER A 36 -19.34 7.27 2.12
C SER A 36 -19.27 6.73 0.68
N LYS A 37 -18.51 7.40 -0.18
CA LYS A 37 -18.34 6.93 -1.58
C LYS A 37 -17.73 5.53 -1.66
N PHE A 38 -16.78 5.22 -0.79
CA PHE A 38 -16.17 3.89 -0.73
C PHE A 38 -17.22 2.84 -0.31
N LYS A 39 -18.02 3.14 0.71
CA LYS A 39 -19.09 2.27 1.19
C LYS A 39 -20.14 2.02 0.12
N ASP A 40 -20.55 3.06 -0.60
CA ASP A 40 -21.56 2.96 -1.67
C ASP A 40 -21.13 2.01 -2.79
N VAL A 41 -19.80 1.97 -3.09
CA VAL A 41 -19.24 1.12 -4.15
C VAL A 41 -18.94 -0.29 -3.67
N THR A 42 -18.45 -0.45 -2.44
CA THR A 42 -17.88 -1.72 -1.96
C THR A 42 -18.74 -2.43 -0.91
N GLY A 43 -19.70 -1.75 -0.31
CA GLY A 43 -20.49 -2.23 0.82
C GLY A 43 -19.75 -2.16 2.17
N ILE A 44 -18.46 -1.83 2.19
CA ILE A 44 -17.61 -1.80 3.39
C ILE A 44 -17.51 -0.37 3.92
N SER A 45 -17.76 -0.19 5.22
CA SER A 45 -17.62 1.10 5.89
C SER A 45 -16.18 1.30 6.35
N PRO A 46 -15.43 2.30 5.80
CA PRO A 46 -14.11 2.63 6.30
C PRO A 46 -14.17 3.22 7.72
N PHE A 47 -13.12 3.01 8.49
CA PHE A 47 -12.87 3.83 9.68
C PHE A 47 -12.53 5.26 9.22
N VAL A 48 -13.13 6.27 9.84
CA VAL A 48 -12.91 7.69 9.51
C VAL A 48 -12.08 8.38 10.60
N GLY A 49 -11.17 9.24 10.18
CA GLY A 49 -10.27 9.98 11.10
C GLY A 49 -8.79 9.77 10.80
N GLY A 50 -8.46 8.95 9.80
CA GLY A 50 -7.09 8.71 9.36
C GLY A 50 -6.33 7.72 10.22
N LEU A 51 -5.09 7.45 9.81
CA LEU A 51 -4.26 6.40 10.41
C LEU A 51 -3.90 6.69 11.88
N ASN A 52 -3.60 7.94 12.24
CA ASN A 52 -3.23 8.28 13.62
C ASN A 52 -4.34 7.88 14.60
N LYS A 53 -5.56 8.33 14.34
CA LYS A 53 -6.71 8.00 15.19
C LYS A 53 -7.02 6.50 15.21
N PHE A 54 -6.79 5.81 14.10
CA PHE A 54 -6.96 4.36 14.03
C PHE A 54 -5.96 3.63 14.92
N CYS A 55 -4.69 4.06 14.93
CA CYS A 55 -3.64 3.49 15.78
C CYS A 55 -3.89 3.69 17.29
N GLU A 56 -4.63 4.75 17.69
CA GLU A 56 -4.97 4.98 19.10
C GLU A 56 -5.93 3.92 19.67
N THR A 57 -6.73 3.30 18.80
CA THR A 57 -7.82 2.39 19.19
C THR A 57 -7.62 0.96 18.72
N THR A 58 -6.62 0.71 17.89
CA THR A 58 -6.47 -0.58 17.21
C THR A 58 -5.01 -1.03 17.22
N ASP A 59 -4.78 -2.24 17.69
CA ASP A 59 -3.48 -2.91 17.56
C ASP A 59 -3.27 -3.36 16.10
N LEU A 60 -2.23 -2.83 15.46
CA LEU A 60 -1.93 -3.14 14.06
C LEU A 60 -1.21 -4.49 13.87
N THR A 61 -0.72 -5.12 14.92
CA THR A 61 -0.04 -6.44 14.82
C THR A 61 -0.95 -7.56 14.32
N GLN A 62 -2.26 -7.37 14.40
CA GLN A 62 -3.25 -8.29 13.83
C GLN A 62 -3.31 -8.28 12.29
N TYR A 63 -2.69 -7.28 11.64
CA TYR A 63 -2.66 -7.17 10.20
C TYR A 63 -1.36 -7.72 9.64
N GLU A 64 -1.46 -8.72 8.79
CA GLU A 64 -0.31 -9.38 8.15
C GLU A 64 0.27 -8.59 6.98
N PHE A 65 -0.56 -7.70 6.40
CA PHE A 65 -0.25 -6.97 5.19
C PHE A 65 -0.98 -5.63 5.16
N ALA A 66 -0.33 -4.58 4.64
CA ALA A 66 -1.00 -3.32 4.40
C ALA A 66 -0.92 -2.87 2.92
N ILE A 67 -1.93 -2.11 2.49
CA ILE A 67 -1.99 -1.46 1.18
C ILE A 67 -2.15 0.04 1.42
N VAL A 68 -1.24 0.86 0.87
CA VAL A 68 -1.25 2.31 1.02
C VAL A 68 -1.66 2.96 -0.31
N THR A 69 -2.82 3.63 -0.29
CA THR A 69 -3.43 4.30 -1.46
C THR A 69 -3.77 5.76 -1.17
N THR A 70 -3.00 6.40 -0.33
CA THR A 70 -3.13 7.83 0.02
C THR A 70 -2.69 8.74 -1.13
N GLY A 71 -2.81 10.05 -0.96
CA GLY A 71 -2.20 11.02 -1.89
C GLY A 71 -0.67 10.86 -1.94
N VAL A 72 -0.08 11.23 -3.08
CA VAL A 72 1.36 11.04 -3.34
C VAL A 72 2.23 11.62 -2.22
N GLU A 73 1.85 12.78 -1.71
CA GLU A 73 2.52 13.49 -0.62
C GLU A 73 2.48 12.77 0.73
N GLN A 74 1.72 11.71 0.85
CA GLN A 74 1.54 10.95 2.09
C GLN A 74 1.99 9.48 1.97
N LEU A 75 2.40 9.03 0.79
CA LEU A 75 2.72 7.62 0.56
C LEU A 75 3.88 7.16 1.46
N ALA A 76 5.01 7.86 1.42
CA ALA A 76 6.20 7.48 2.18
C ALA A 76 5.97 7.60 3.69
N SER A 77 5.46 8.74 4.16
CA SER A 77 5.21 8.98 5.58
C SER A 77 4.20 7.99 6.18
N THR A 78 3.11 7.71 5.47
CA THR A 78 2.14 6.68 5.88
C THR A 78 2.76 5.30 5.93
N THR A 79 3.60 4.96 4.96
CA THR A 79 4.28 3.66 4.90
C THR A 79 5.26 3.50 6.06
N MET A 80 6.08 4.52 6.34
CA MET A 80 6.98 4.53 7.49
C MET A 80 6.22 4.41 8.82
N GLN A 81 5.10 5.11 8.96
CA GLN A 81 4.25 4.99 10.15
C GLN A 81 3.76 3.56 10.36
N LEU A 82 3.27 2.89 9.32
CA LEU A 82 2.83 1.49 9.39
C LEU A 82 3.96 0.54 9.79
N ILE A 83 5.16 0.76 9.25
CA ILE A 83 6.36 -0.01 9.63
C ILE A 83 6.67 0.18 11.11
N GLY A 84 6.66 1.42 11.61
CA GLY A 84 6.87 1.74 13.02
C GLY A 84 5.83 1.11 13.95
N GLN A 85 4.61 0.88 13.47
CA GLN A 85 3.54 0.16 14.17
C GLN A 85 3.63 -1.37 14.04
N GLY A 86 4.69 -1.90 13.44
CA GLY A 86 4.97 -3.32 13.39
C GLY A 86 4.52 -4.06 12.13
N ILE A 87 3.90 -3.39 11.15
CA ILE A 87 3.53 -4.04 9.88
C ILE A 87 4.79 -4.27 9.05
N LYS A 88 5.00 -5.51 8.64
CA LYS A 88 6.22 -5.95 7.95
C LYS A 88 6.08 -6.12 6.44
N LYS A 89 4.88 -6.15 5.91
CA LYS A 89 4.64 -6.31 4.47
C LYS A 89 3.67 -5.25 3.98
N ILE A 90 4.14 -4.38 3.08
CA ILE A 90 3.35 -3.24 2.62
C ILE A 90 3.42 -3.14 1.10
N LEU A 91 2.28 -2.99 0.46
CA LEU A 91 2.15 -2.54 -0.92
C LEU A 91 1.80 -1.05 -0.90
N VAL A 92 2.66 -0.21 -1.44
CA VAL A 92 2.44 1.23 -1.57
C VAL A 92 2.18 1.61 -3.02
N GLU A 93 1.21 2.50 -3.25
CA GLU A 93 0.96 3.04 -4.59
C GLU A 93 2.16 3.80 -5.13
N LYS A 94 2.27 3.79 -6.46
CA LYS A 94 3.32 4.52 -7.16
C LYS A 94 3.10 6.05 -7.01
N PRO A 95 4.16 6.85 -6.88
CA PRO A 95 5.59 6.52 -6.98
C PRO A 95 6.25 6.13 -5.66
N ALA A 96 5.53 5.89 -4.58
CA ALA A 96 5.96 5.58 -3.23
C ALA A 96 6.46 6.79 -2.42
N GLY A 97 6.81 7.89 -3.02
CA GLY A 97 7.24 9.15 -2.42
C GLY A 97 7.28 10.26 -3.47
N LEU A 98 7.49 11.51 -3.04
CA LEU A 98 7.52 12.68 -3.90
C LEU A 98 8.80 12.78 -4.75
N ASP A 99 9.92 12.36 -4.18
CA ASP A 99 11.23 12.43 -4.80
C ASP A 99 12.13 11.25 -4.41
N VAL A 100 13.33 11.23 -4.97
CA VAL A 100 14.31 10.17 -4.76
C VAL A 100 14.79 10.12 -3.32
N GLN A 101 14.91 11.26 -2.65
CA GLN A 101 15.36 11.33 -1.26
C GLN A 101 14.33 10.68 -0.33
N GLU A 102 13.07 11.04 -0.46
CA GLU A 102 11.97 10.48 0.33
C GLU A 102 11.86 8.95 0.14
N ILE A 103 12.03 8.47 -1.11
CA ILE A 103 12.05 7.05 -1.42
C ILE A 103 13.27 6.35 -0.78
N ALA A 104 14.45 6.98 -0.79
CA ALA A 104 15.64 6.42 -0.16
C ALA A 104 15.51 6.38 1.38
N GLU A 105 14.90 7.40 1.98
CA GLU A 105 14.61 7.42 3.41
C GLU A 105 13.63 6.29 3.81
N LEU A 106 12.56 6.12 3.04
CA LEU A 106 11.63 5.00 3.21
C LEU A 106 12.35 3.66 3.10
N ALA A 107 13.27 3.56 2.14
CA ALA A 107 14.09 2.40 1.92
C ALA A 107 14.90 2.01 3.15
N ASN A 108 15.71 2.92 3.63
CA ASN A 108 16.57 2.73 4.80
C ASN A 108 15.73 2.43 6.06
N TYR A 109 14.58 3.10 6.18
CA TYR A 109 13.67 2.86 7.30
C TYR A 109 13.09 1.45 7.27
N ALA A 110 12.64 0.99 6.11
CA ALA A 110 12.11 -0.36 5.94
C ALA A 110 13.17 -1.43 6.26
N GLU A 111 14.41 -1.24 5.79
CA GLU A 111 15.53 -2.13 6.11
C GLU A 111 15.79 -2.20 7.61
N SER A 112 15.87 -1.05 8.30
CA SER A 112 16.14 -0.99 9.75
C SER A 112 15.09 -1.72 10.60
N TYR A 113 13.86 -1.83 10.09
CA TYR A 113 12.76 -2.55 10.75
C TYR A 113 12.51 -3.96 10.18
N ASN A 114 13.36 -4.44 9.26
CA ASN A 114 13.16 -5.70 8.53
C ASN A 114 11.76 -5.80 7.91
N ALA A 115 11.31 -4.72 7.28
CA ALA A 115 10.04 -4.63 6.59
C ALA A 115 10.22 -4.75 5.08
N GLN A 116 9.24 -5.35 4.40
CA GLN A 116 9.19 -5.50 2.95
C GLN A 116 8.18 -4.51 2.37
N VAL A 117 8.66 -3.56 1.58
CA VAL A 117 7.84 -2.58 0.90
C VAL A 117 7.85 -2.85 -0.61
N TYR A 118 6.67 -2.99 -1.19
CA TYR A 118 6.48 -3.22 -2.62
C TYR A 118 5.80 -2.00 -3.24
N VAL A 119 6.33 -1.49 -4.34
CA VAL A 119 5.71 -0.38 -5.06
C VAL A 119 4.82 -0.91 -6.18
N ALA A 120 3.60 -0.41 -6.27
CA ALA A 120 2.57 -0.88 -7.19
C ALA A 120 2.80 -0.41 -8.65
N TYR A 121 3.89 -0.84 -9.26
CA TYR A 121 4.14 -0.63 -10.69
C TYR A 121 3.39 -1.66 -11.54
N ASN A 122 2.08 -1.49 -11.71
CA ASN A 122 1.22 -2.43 -12.42
C ASN A 122 1.61 -2.65 -13.88
N ARG A 123 2.19 -1.66 -14.58
CA ARG A 123 2.64 -1.80 -15.97
C ARG A 123 3.71 -2.86 -16.18
N ARG A 124 4.45 -3.26 -15.14
CA ARG A 124 5.43 -4.37 -15.24
C ARG A 124 4.78 -5.71 -15.60
N PHE A 125 3.48 -5.83 -15.38
CA PHE A 125 2.68 -7.02 -15.73
C PHE A 125 1.96 -6.87 -17.08
N SER A 126 2.15 -5.74 -17.80
CA SER A 126 1.61 -5.62 -19.15
C SER A 126 2.22 -6.65 -20.08
N HIS A 127 1.43 -7.10 -21.06
CA HIS A 127 1.88 -8.12 -22.02
C HIS A 127 3.20 -7.75 -22.71
N LEU A 128 3.39 -6.47 -23.05
CA LEU A 128 4.63 -5.96 -23.62
C LEU A 128 5.84 -6.13 -22.68
N CYS A 129 5.69 -5.81 -21.39
CA CYS A 129 6.76 -5.99 -20.40
C CYS A 129 7.09 -7.46 -20.17
N LEU A 130 6.10 -8.34 -20.21
CA LEU A 130 6.32 -9.80 -20.10
C LEU A 130 7.07 -10.34 -21.31
N LEU A 131 6.71 -9.93 -22.53
CA LEU A 131 7.42 -10.31 -23.75
C LEU A 131 8.87 -9.83 -23.75
N LEU A 132 9.14 -8.60 -23.32
CA LEU A 132 10.51 -8.08 -23.23
C LEU A 132 11.35 -8.81 -22.19
N LYS A 133 10.76 -9.27 -21.10
CA LYS A 133 11.45 -10.08 -20.08
C LYS A 133 11.85 -11.46 -20.61
N THR A 134 11.04 -12.09 -21.45
CA THR A 134 11.35 -13.39 -22.05
C THR A 134 12.44 -13.30 -23.13
N SER A 135 12.58 -12.12 -23.76
CA SER A 135 13.60 -11.87 -24.79
C SER A 135 14.96 -11.44 -24.23
N SER A 136 15.05 -11.06 -22.99
CA SER A 136 16.27 -10.56 -22.35
C SER A 136 16.53 -11.27 -21.02
N ASN A 137 17.43 -12.25 -21.07
CA ASN A 137 17.96 -12.93 -19.87
C ASN A 137 18.80 -11.99 -18.97
N LYS A 138 18.70 -10.66 -19.13
CA LYS A 138 19.47 -9.62 -18.44
C LYS A 138 18.70 -8.35 -18.10
N MET A 139 17.39 -8.39 -17.96
CA MET A 139 16.76 -7.34 -17.19
C MET A 139 16.52 -7.89 -15.78
N ALA A 140 17.47 -7.58 -14.91
CA ALA A 140 17.25 -7.66 -13.49
C ALA A 140 15.83 -7.14 -13.21
N ALA A 141 14.99 -7.98 -12.63
CA ALA A 141 13.78 -7.52 -12.02
C ALA A 141 14.15 -6.23 -11.27
N PHE A 142 13.51 -5.13 -11.58
CA PHE A 142 13.49 -3.99 -10.73
C PHE A 142 12.66 -4.45 -9.51
N LYS A 143 13.26 -5.33 -8.74
CA LYS A 143 13.03 -5.45 -7.35
C LYS A 143 13.50 -4.10 -6.83
N VAL A 144 12.61 -3.16 -6.59
CA VAL A 144 12.80 -2.28 -5.48
C VAL A 144 12.56 -3.20 -4.28
N LEU A 145 13.42 -4.18 -4.16
CA LEU A 145 13.77 -4.83 -2.93
C LEU A 145 14.64 -3.82 -2.22
N ILE A 146 14.00 -3.08 -1.42
CA ILE A 146 14.60 -2.60 -0.24
C ILE A 146 14.67 -3.82 0.67
N SER A 147 15.60 -4.67 0.38
CA SER A 147 16.32 -5.60 1.25
C SER A 147 17.13 -6.56 0.41
N ASN A 148 18.42 -6.60 0.65
CA ASN A 148 19.18 -7.83 0.53
C ASN A 148 18.66 -8.85 1.52
#